data_4fdaaecbb925654a546cb2ad6f4db96b
#
_entry.id   4fdaaecbb925654a546cb2ad6f4db96b
#
_cell.length_a   1.000
_cell.length_b   1.000
_cell.length_c   1.000
_cell.angle_alpha   90.00
_cell.angle_beta   90.00
_cell.angle_gamma   90.00
#
_symmetry.space_group_name_H-M   'P 1'
#
loop_
_entity.id
_entity.type
_entity.pdbx_description
1 polymer ?
#
loop_
_entity_poly.entity_id
_entity_poly.type
_entity_poly.pdbx_seq_one_letter_code
_entity_poly.pdbx_strand_id
1 'polypeptide(L)'
;LLTKNQFALLSYIAVRPADEPALSQRAIAQGTGKALGTVNGLVKQLDAMGYLDGANRITDAGRAALAPYRVDNAVIMAAGMSSRFAPLSYEKPKALLKVKGEVLIEREIRQLQAAGIDDITIVVGYMKEKLFYLEDRFHVKIVINEDYHRYNNPSTLMLVRDRLKNTFICSSDNYFEQNPFELYVYQAYYASLYSTGKTDEYCMVTNRKGRITGVQVGGSDAWYMIGHAYFDRSFSEKFTQLLEREYDSPVTRAGLWEDLYARHIRELEMYIRKYPGGIHEFDSLDELRAFDSAYVTNTDSYIFDNICAVLHCTPDSIHGIIPIKTGLTNLSFKFSCGGRDYVYRHPGAGTEAYIDRPAEARAMEAAKALGLDDTFIYIDAARGWKISHYIEDAAILDYHNDEQVDTALRMLRRLHTSGVQLDGRFDIWEKINGFLDRLQGTDVSDFTGMQELHETMCALHARLKGDVVPLCACHCDSYNPNFLIDKQGKMYLIDWEYAGMADPGCDIGTFIACSDYTTEEAEQVIARYLGHAPTGAELRHYLGYVAMASYFWFLWGLYQEACAKHVGEYLYIWYKYAKQYAQLALERYDQEEAFA
;
A
#
# COMPACT_ATOMS: atom_id res chain seq x y z
N LEU A 1 12.19 7.89 -43.60
CA LEU A 1 11.05 7.75 -42.68
C LEU A 1 9.74 7.92 -43.42
N LEU A 2 8.72 7.12 -43.08
CA LEU A 2 7.37 7.22 -43.66
C LEU A 2 6.66 8.47 -43.14
N THR A 3 5.86 9.10 -44.01
CA THR A 3 4.87 10.08 -43.51
C THR A 3 3.77 9.34 -42.75
N LYS A 4 3.06 10.04 -41.82
CA LYS A 4 1.97 9.46 -41.05
C LYS A 4 0.90 8.76 -41.90
N ASN A 5 0.61 9.31 -43.09
CA ASN A 5 -0.37 8.72 -44.01
C ASN A 5 0.18 7.47 -44.73
N GLN A 6 1.45 7.49 -45.16
CA GLN A 6 2.12 6.32 -45.71
C GLN A 6 2.22 5.19 -44.72
N PHE A 7 2.63 5.51 -43.45
CA PHE A 7 2.66 4.56 -42.35
C PHE A 7 1.30 3.92 -42.11
N ALA A 8 0.25 4.72 -41.94
CA ALA A 8 -1.10 4.20 -41.64
C ALA A 8 -1.61 3.23 -42.74
N LEU A 9 -1.28 3.47 -43.99
CA LEU A 9 -1.69 2.59 -45.07
C LEU A 9 -0.82 1.33 -45.12
N LEU A 10 0.49 1.48 -45.01
CA LEU A 10 1.43 0.37 -45.10
C LEU A 10 1.30 -0.58 -43.92
N SER A 11 1.14 -0.05 -42.69
CA SER A 11 0.91 -0.86 -41.49
C SER A 11 -0.42 -1.61 -41.54
N TYR A 12 -1.49 -0.99 -42.03
CA TYR A 12 -2.79 -1.64 -42.23
C TYR A 12 -2.71 -2.85 -43.18
N ILE A 13 -1.91 -2.74 -44.26
CA ILE A 13 -1.68 -3.86 -45.20
C ILE A 13 -0.78 -4.93 -44.56
N ALA A 14 0.24 -4.52 -43.79
CA ALA A 14 1.28 -5.41 -43.27
C ALA A 14 0.82 -6.39 -42.21
N VAL A 15 -0.21 -6.05 -41.40
CA VAL A 15 -0.73 -6.91 -40.32
C VAL A 15 -1.64 -8.02 -40.80
N ARG A 16 -1.96 -8.07 -42.11
CA ARG A 16 -2.79 -9.14 -42.67
C ARG A 16 -1.99 -10.40 -42.98
N PRO A 17 -2.61 -11.58 -42.81
CA PRO A 17 -2.01 -12.83 -43.24
C PRO A 17 -1.60 -12.81 -44.71
N ALA A 18 -0.46 -13.40 -45.03
CA ALA A 18 0.09 -13.39 -46.41
C ALA A 18 -0.75 -14.22 -47.41
N ASP A 19 -1.54 -15.16 -46.90
CA ASP A 19 -2.44 -16.04 -47.64
C ASP A 19 -3.81 -15.41 -47.96
N GLU A 20 -4.11 -14.27 -47.35
CA GLU A 20 -5.35 -13.54 -47.68
C GLU A 20 -5.27 -12.86 -49.03
N PRO A 21 -6.43 -12.71 -49.74
CA PRO A 21 -6.48 -11.97 -50.99
C PRO A 21 -5.99 -10.52 -50.83
N ALA A 22 -5.31 -10.03 -51.85
CA ALA A 22 -4.85 -8.64 -51.90
C ALA A 22 -6.01 -7.65 -51.75
N LEU A 23 -5.79 -6.60 -50.95
CA LEU A 23 -6.80 -5.59 -50.68
C LEU A 23 -7.07 -4.69 -51.88
N SER A 24 -8.33 -4.50 -52.20
CA SER A 24 -8.71 -3.43 -53.11
C SER A 24 -8.46 -2.05 -52.43
N GLN A 25 -8.18 -1.03 -53.22
CA GLN A 25 -8.01 0.33 -52.70
C GLN A 25 -9.26 0.87 -51.99
N ARG A 26 -10.46 0.36 -52.30
CA ARG A 26 -11.70 0.66 -51.58
C ARG A 26 -11.69 0.03 -50.16
N ALA A 27 -11.25 -1.22 -50.06
CA ALA A 27 -11.12 -1.90 -48.77
C ALA A 27 -10.07 -1.21 -47.89
N ILE A 28 -8.94 -0.79 -48.47
CA ILE A 28 -7.91 -0.01 -47.75
C ILE A 28 -8.48 1.35 -47.28
N ALA A 29 -9.26 2.04 -48.13
CA ALA A 29 -9.88 3.31 -47.79
C ALA A 29 -10.86 3.15 -46.62
N GLN A 30 -11.69 2.12 -46.64
CA GLN A 30 -12.64 1.80 -45.57
C GLN A 30 -11.91 1.46 -44.27
N GLY A 31 -10.91 0.59 -44.31
CA GLY A 31 -10.17 0.14 -43.12
C GLY A 31 -9.26 1.20 -42.50
N THR A 32 -8.74 2.13 -43.30
CA THR A 32 -7.90 3.24 -42.81
C THR A 32 -8.67 4.53 -42.52
N GLY A 33 -9.99 4.58 -42.82
CA GLY A 33 -10.82 5.79 -42.66
C GLY A 33 -10.41 6.93 -43.59
N LYS A 34 -9.69 6.65 -44.70
CA LYS A 34 -9.19 7.68 -45.63
C LYS A 34 -10.04 7.76 -46.91
N ALA A 35 -10.10 8.95 -47.50
CA ALA A 35 -10.77 9.12 -48.77
C ALA A 35 -10.07 8.28 -49.87
N LEU A 36 -10.85 7.67 -50.79
CA LEU A 36 -10.35 6.81 -51.85
C LEU A 36 -9.30 7.51 -52.73
N GLY A 37 -9.49 8.81 -53.04
CA GLY A 37 -8.50 9.59 -53.79
C GLY A 37 -7.15 9.72 -53.07
N THR A 38 -7.18 9.87 -51.76
CA THR A 38 -5.96 9.89 -50.92
C THR A 38 -5.27 8.53 -50.95
N VAL A 39 -6.04 7.43 -50.81
CA VAL A 39 -5.50 6.07 -50.87
C VAL A 39 -4.88 5.79 -52.24
N ASN A 40 -5.53 6.17 -53.35
CA ASN A 40 -4.97 6.03 -54.68
C ASN A 40 -3.62 6.73 -54.84
N GLY A 41 -3.51 7.96 -54.33
CA GLY A 41 -2.25 8.71 -54.34
C GLY A 41 -1.16 8.05 -53.50
N LEU A 42 -1.49 7.58 -52.30
CA LEU A 42 -0.55 6.91 -51.41
C LEU A 42 -0.09 5.54 -51.95
N VAL A 43 -1.00 4.74 -52.49
CA VAL A 43 -0.66 3.46 -53.14
C VAL A 43 0.34 3.67 -54.26
N LYS A 44 0.10 4.64 -55.17
CA LYS A 44 1.04 4.97 -56.24
C LYS A 44 2.42 5.41 -55.70
N GLN A 45 2.45 6.19 -54.63
CA GLN A 45 3.71 6.59 -54.01
C GLN A 45 4.45 5.39 -53.41
N LEU A 46 3.76 4.53 -52.64
CA LEU A 46 4.35 3.34 -52.02
C LEU A 46 4.80 2.29 -53.03
N ASP A 47 4.06 2.13 -54.13
CA ASP A 47 4.43 1.29 -55.27
C ASP A 47 5.69 1.83 -55.96
N ALA A 48 5.74 3.13 -56.26
CA ALA A 48 6.93 3.78 -56.82
C ALA A 48 8.17 3.71 -55.91
N MET A 49 7.97 3.60 -54.60
CA MET A 49 9.04 3.37 -53.60
C MET A 49 9.42 1.89 -53.48
N GLY A 50 8.71 1.00 -54.16
CA GLY A 50 8.90 -0.45 -54.11
C GLY A 50 8.40 -1.08 -52.79
N TYR A 51 7.56 -0.39 -52.02
CA TYR A 51 7.03 -0.89 -50.76
C TYR A 51 5.74 -1.71 -50.90
N LEU A 52 5.03 -1.50 -52.03
CA LEU A 52 3.90 -2.33 -52.46
C LEU A 52 4.22 -2.93 -53.82
N ASP A 53 3.57 -4.05 -54.13
CA ASP A 53 3.52 -4.61 -55.49
C ASP A 53 2.28 -4.11 -56.24
N GLY A 54 2.21 -4.38 -57.56
CA GLY A 54 1.08 -3.97 -58.39
C GLY A 54 -0.30 -4.53 -57.96
N ALA A 55 -0.33 -5.46 -57.00
CA ALA A 55 -1.53 -6.03 -56.39
C ALA A 55 -1.84 -5.45 -55.00
N ASN A 56 -1.19 -4.39 -54.58
CA ASN A 56 -1.28 -3.77 -53.23
C ASN A 56 -0.82 -4.71 -52.10
N ARG A 57 0.10 -5.64 -52.33
CA ARG A 57 0.71 -6.44 -51.28
C ARG A 57 2.00 -5.78 -50.81
N ILE A 58 2.31 -5.94 -49.55
CA ILE A 58 3.56 -5.41 -48.97
C ILE A 58 4.75 -6.25 -49.46
N THR A 59 5.79 -5.58 -49.91
CA THR A 59 7.09 -6.18 -50.31
C THR A 59 8.03 -6.29 -49.09
N ASP A 60 9.18 -7.00 -49.27
CA ASP A 60 10.23 -7.04 -48.24
C ASP A 60 10.80 -5.63 -47.95
N ALA A 61 10.94 -4.79 -48.99
CA ALA A 61 11.32 -3.39 -48.81
C ALA A 61 10.28 -2.60 -48.01
N GLY A 62 8.99 -2.86 -48.24
CA GLY A 62 7.91 -2.29 -47.44
C GLY A 62 7.93 -2.74 -45.99
N ARG A 63 8.19 -4.01 -45.72
CA ARG A 63 8.38 -4.55 -44.37
C ARG A 63 9.60 -3.93 -43.68
N ALA A 64 10.72 -3.79 -44.40
CA ALA A 64 11.91 -3.12 -43.87
C ALA A 64 11.65 -1.64 -43.53
N ALA A 65 10.82 -0.94 -44.34
CA ALA A 65 10.42 0.44 -44.09
C ALA A 65 9.52 0.58 -42.83
N LEU A 66 8.79 -0.47 -42.43
CA LEU A 66 8.00 -0.52 -41.20
C LEU A 66 8.80 -0.95 -39.97
N ALA A 67 9.96 -1.58 -40.14
CA ALA A 67 10.76 -2.11 -39.03
C ALA A 67 11.03 -1.08 -37.90
N PRO A 68 11.33 0.22 -38.17
CA PRO A 68 11.52 1.22 -37.12
C PRO A 68 10.28 1.50 -36.28
N TYR A 69 9.10 1.16 -36.76
CA TYR A 69 7.80 1.40 -36.12
C TYR A 69 7.21 0.15 -35.45
N ARG A 70 7.90 -1.00 -35.60
CA ARG A 70 7.46 -2.24 -34.98
C ARG A 70 7.66 -2.16 -33.47
N VAL A 71 6.64 -2.58 -32.72
CA VAL A 71 6.72 -2.75 -31.27
C VAL A 71 7.68 -3.88 -30.94
N ASP A 72 8.68 -3.61 -30.12
CA ASP A 72 9.67 -4.57 -29.70
C ASP A 72 9.14 -5.44 -28.54
N ASN A 73 8.46 -4.80 -27.57
CA ASN A 73 8.01 -5.47 -26.33
C ASN A 73 6.94 -4.66 -25.57
N ALA A 74 6.48 -5.23 -24.46
CA ALA A 74 5.63 -4.56 -23.49
C ALA A 74 6.15 -4.74 -22.05
N VAL A 75 5.95 -3.75 -21.22
CA VAL A 75 6.17 -3.77 -19.76
C VAL A 75 4.84 -3.56 -19.06
N ILE A 76 4.42 -4.51 -18.23
CA ILE A 76 3.22 -4.40 -17.39
C ILE A 76 3.67 -4.13 -15.97
N MET A 77 3.24 -2.98 -15.40
CA MET A 77 3.55 -2.57 -14.03
C MET A 77 2.51 -3.15 -13.06
N ALA A 78 2.90 -4.19 -12.31
CA ALA A 78 2.03 -4.94 -11.40
C ALA A 78 2.59 -5.02 -9.97
N ALA A 79 3.43 -4.06 -9.56
CA ALA A 79 4.10 -4.10 -8.26
C ALA A 79 3.30 -3.42 -7.13
N GLY A 80 2.32 -2.57 -7.43
CA GLY A 80 1.62 -1.72 -6.48
C GLY A 80 0.67 -2.48 -5.53
N MET A 81 0.48 -1.93 -4.31
CA MET A 81 -0.40 -2.48 -3.27
C MET A 81 -1.89 -2.21 -3.52
N SER A 82 -2.24 -1.23 -4.34
CA SER A 82 -3.64 -0.83 -4.62
C SER A 82 -4.50 -0.67 -3.36
N SER A 83 -3.97 -0.01 -2.33
CA SER A 83 -4.58 0.09 -0.99
C SER A 83 -6.00 0.68 -0.97
N ARG A 84 -6.32 1.53 -1.97
CA ARG A 84 -7.68 2.08 -2.14
C ARG A 84 -8.73 1.03 -2.51
N PHE A 85 -8.28 -0.15 -2.98
CA PHE A 85 -9.16 -1.23 -3.40
C PHE A 85 -9.46 -2.26 -2.29
N ALA A 86 -9.28 -1.85 -1.03
CA ALA A 86 -9.69 -2.67 0.11
C ALA A 86 -11.20 -3.05 0.01
N PRO A 87 -11.60 -4.25 0.46
CA PRO A 87 -10.77 -5.29 1.06
C PRO A 87 -10.13 -6.25 0.05
N LEU A 88 -10.51 -6.20 -1.23
CA LEU A 88 -10.03 -7.17 -2.23
C LEU A 88 -8.52 -7.14 -2.39
N SER A 89 -7.91 -5.94 -2.28
CA SER A 89 -6.44 -5.80 -2.32
C SER A 89 -5.71 -6.42 -1.12
N TYR A 90 -6.41 -6.74 -0.03
CA TYR A 90 -5.82 -7.48 1.10
C TYR A 90 -5.68 -8.98 0.84
N GLU A 91 -6.42 -9.49 -0.13
CA GLU A 91 -6.45 -10.90 -0.48
C GLU A 91 -5.65 -11.23 -1.73
N LYS A 92 -5.62 -10.32 -2.70
CA LYS A 92 -4.97 -10.53 -4.00
C LYS A 92 -4.55 -9.20 -4.64
N PRO A 93 -3.48 -9.18 -5.47
CA PRO A 93 -3.16 -8.02 -6.28
C PRO A 93 -4.34 -7.61 -7.17
N LYS A 94 -4.55 -6.31 -7.38
CA LYS A 94 -5.61 -5.78 -8.25
C LYS A 94 -5.57 -6.38 -9.66
N ALA A 95 -4.37 -6.68 -10.17
CA ALA A 95 -4.13 -7.37 -11.43
C ALA A 95 -4.85 -8.72 -11.57
N LEU A 96 -5.14 -9.40 -10.44
CA LEU A 96 -5.81 -10.71 -10.41
C LEU A 96 -7.31 -10.63 -10.21
N LEU A 97 -7.91 -9.44 -10.22
CA LEU A 97 -9.36 -9.31 -10.19
C LEU A 97 -9.98 -9.90 -11.46
N LYS A 98 -11.10 -10.60 -11.28
CA LYS A 98 -11.90 -11.12 -12.39
C LYS A 98 -12.96 -10.10 -12.76
N VAL A 99 -12.83 -9.48 -13.92
CA VAL A 99 -13.83 -8.53 -14.44
C VAL A 99 -14.51 -9.17 -15.63
N LYS A 100 -15.83 -9.23 -15.60
CA LYS A 100 -16.67 -9.93 -16.60
C LYS A 100 -16.19 -11.35 -16.88
N GLY A 101 -15.75 -12.05 -15.83
CA GLY A 101 -15.30 -13.45 -15.88
C GLY A 101 -13.86 -13.66 -16.31
N GLU A 102 -13.10 -12.62 -16.66
CA GLU A 102 -11.69 -12.69 -17.05
C GLU A 102 -10.77 -12.02 -16.02
N VAL A 103 -9.60 -12.61 -15.76
CA VAL A 103 -8.56 -11.99 -14.92
C VAL A 103 -7.93 -10.83 -15.70
N LEU A 104 -7.87 -9.63 -15.10
CA LEU A 104 -7.42 -8.39 -15.76
C LEU A 104 -6.08 -8.56 -16.48
N ILE A 105 -5.03 -8.93 -15.74
CA ILE A 105 -3.69 -9.07 -16.32
C ILE A 105 -3.60 -10.18 -17.36
N GLU A 106 -4.34 -11.28 -17.19
CA GLU A 106 -4.37 -12.36 -18.19
C GLU A 106 -5.03 -11.91 -19.50
N ARG A 107 -6.09 -11.09 -19.39
CA ARG A 107 -6.76 -10.50 -20.54
C ARG A 107 -5.81 -9.56 -21.28
N GLU A 108 -5.11 -8.70 -20.56
CA GLU A 108 -4.15 -7.75 -21.15
C GLU A 108 -3.00 -8.47 -21.86
N ILE A 109 -2.41 -9.51 -21.24
CA ILE A 109 -1.38 -10.35 -21.88
C ILE A 109 -1.91 -10.97 -23.18
N ARG A 110 -3.12 -11.56 -23.15
CA ARG A 110 -3.73 -12.15 -24.38
C ARG A 110 -3.96 -11.10 -25.47
N GLN A 111 -4.33 -9.87 -25.11
CA GLN A 111 -4.52 -8.78 -26.07
C GLN A 111 -3.19 -8.33 -26.68
N LEU A 112 -2.10 -8.24 -25.91
CA LEU A 112 -0.76 -7.97 -26.40
C LEU A 112 -0.29 -9.07 -27.36
N GLN A 113 -0.41 -10.35 -26.98
CA GLN A 113 -0.04 -11.49 -27.81
C GLN A 113 -0.88 -11.57 -29.10
N ALA A 114 -2.18 -11.27 -29.02
CA ALA A 114 -3.05 -11.20 -30.19
C ALA A 114 -2.65 -10.08 -31.18
N ALA A 115 -1.97 -9.04 -30.70
CA ALA A 115 -1.38 -7.99 -31.53
C ALA A 115 0.01 -8.36 -32.08
N GLY A 116 0.55 -9.55 -31.77
CA GLY A 116 1.87 -10.01 -32.17
C GLY A 116 3.02 -9.48 -31.33
N ILE A 117 2.73 -9.14 -30.05
CA ILE A 117 3.70 -8.65 -29.05
C ILE A 117 3.90 -9.74 -28.01
N ASP A 118 4.92 -10.58 -28.18
CA ASP A 118 5.17 -11.77 -27.36
C ASP A 118 6.24 -11.54 -26.30
N ASP A 119 7.16 -10.57 -26.48
CA ASP A 119 8.16 -10.21 -25.47
C ASP A 119 7.54 -9.29 -24.41
N ILE A 120 6.88 -9.90 -23.42
CA ILE A 120 6.18 -9.20 -22.33
C ILE A 120 6.95 -9.38 -21.04
N THR A 121 7.22 -8.27 -20.34
CA THR A 121 7.82 -8.27 -18.99
C THR A 121 6.81 -7.73 -18.00
N ILE A 122 6.59 -8.48 -16.92
CA ILE A 122 5.71 -8.07 -15.81
C ILE A 122 6.59 -7.75 -14.61
N VAL A 123 6.49 -6.52 -14.10
CA VAL A 123 7.19 -6.14 -12.87
C VAL A 123 6.24 -6.30 -11.71
N VAL A 124 6.57 -7.21 -10.79
CA VAL A 124 5.75 -7.61 -9.64
C VAL A 124 6.37 -7.14 -8.33
N GLY A 125 5.56 -6.96 -7.28
CA GLY A 125 6.01 -6.56 -5.95
C GLY A 125 5.08 -7.09 -4.88
N TYR A 126 3.98 -6.41 -4.62
CA TYR A 126 2.98 -6.82 -3.63
C TYR A 126 2.37 -8.18 -3.97
N MET A 127 2.40 -9.13 -3.01
CA MET A 127 1.93 -10.52 -3.18
C MET A 127 2.43 -11.16 -4.50
N LYS A 128 3.70 -10.90 -4.83
CA LYS A 128 4.36 -11.30 -6.09
C LYS A 128 4.20 -12.79 -6.40
N GLU A 129 4.22 -13.64 -5.39
CA GLU A 129 4.08 -15.10 -5.51
C GLU A 129 2.77 -15.53 -6.18
N LYS A 130 1.72 -14.73 -6.06
CA LYS A 130 0.43 -14.99 -6.70
C LYS A 130 0.44 -14.74 -8.22
N LEU A 131 1.50 -14.07 -8.73
CA LEU A 131 1.65 -13.73 -10.15
C LEU A 131 2.68 -14.62 -10.88
N PHE A 132 3.44 -15.47 -10.16
CA PHE A 132 4.51 -16.29 -10.77
C PHE A 132 4.00 -17.28 -11.82
N TYR A 133 2.77 -17.79 -11.68
CA TYR A 133 2.17 -18.72 -12.64
C TYR A 133 2.02 -18.12 -14.07
N LEU A 134 2.05 -16.80 -14.18
CA LEU A 134 1.94 -16.11 -15.47
C LEU A 134 3.13 -16.43 -16.40
N GLU A 135 4.32 -16.65 -15.84
CA GLU A 135 5.53 -17.01 -16.59
C GLU A 135 5.34 -18.31 -17.35
N ASP A 136 4.91 -19.37 -16.67
CA ASP A 136 4.68 -20.67 -17.28
C ASP A 136 3.47 -20.68 -18.23
N ARG A 137 2.40 -19.98 -17.84
CA ARG A 137 1.13 -20.01 -18.58
C ARG A 137 1.13 -19.19 -19.85
N PHE A 138 1.83 -18.06 -19.87
CA PHE A 138 1.80 -17.08 -20.95
C PHE A 138 3.18 -16.83 -21.59
N HIS A 139 4.23 -17.50 -21.10
CA HIS A 139 5.61 -17.32 -21.55
C HIS A 139 6.11 -15.87 -21.45
N VAL A 140 5.68 -15.18 -20.40
CA VAL A 140 6.12 -13.81 -20.06
C VAL A 140 7.34 -13.85 -19.14
N LYS A 141 8.00 -12.71 -18.93
CA LYS A 141 9.12 -12.56 -18.00
C LYS A 141 8.68 -11.87 -16.74
N ILE A 142 9.07 -12.39 -15.57
CA ILE A 142 8.82 -11.77 -14.26
C ILE A 142 10.08 -11.04 -13.80
N VAL A 143 9.92 -9.79 -13.37
CA VAL A 143 10.94 -8.99 -12.68
C VAL A 143 10.38 -8.57 -11.32
N ILE A 144 11.16 -8.72 -10.26
CA ILE A 144 10.72 -8.41 -8.90
C ILE A 144 11.19 -7.02 -8.53
N ASN A 145 10.24 -6.16 -8.13
CA ASN A 145 10.52 -4.89 -7.49
C ASN A 145 10.39 -5.06 -5.98
N GLU A 146 11.50 -5.11 -5.26
CA GLU A 146 11.50 -5.25 -3.80
C GLU A 146 11.22 -3.92 -3.10
N ASP A 147 11.46 -2.80 -3.77
CA ASP A 147 11.24 -1.45 -3.25
C ASP A 147 9.82 -0.90 -3.47
N TYR A 148 8.87 -1.74 -3.93
CA TYR A 148 7.49 -1.33 -4.25
C TYR A 148 6.76 -0.64 -3.09
N HIS A 149 7.16 -0.92 -1.85
CA HIS A 149 6.57 -0.34 -0.64
C HIS A 149 7.20 1.01 -0.27
N ARG A 150 8.40 1.32 -0.79
CA ARG A 150 9.16 2.55 -0.50
C ARG A 150 9.03 3.59 -1.60
N TYR A 151 9.00 3.12 -2.85
CA TYR A 151 9.08 3.98 -4.04
C TYR A 151 7.92 3.68 -4.99
N ASN A 152 7.54 4.70 -5.76
CA ASN A 152 6.47 4.60 -6.73
C ASN A 152 6.97 4.00 -8.08
N ASN A 153 6.15 4.07 -9.13
CA ASN A 153 6.40 3.41 -10.42
C ASN A 153 7.69 3.78 -11.17
N PRO A 154 8.42 4.90 -10.91
CA PRO A 154 9.77 5.09 -11.43
C PRO A 154 10.73 3.97 -11.03
N SER A 155 10.59 3.40 -9.82
CA SER A 155 11.41 2.26 -9.39
C SER A 155 11.17 1.01 -10.26
N THR A 156 9.93 0.80 -10.66
CA THR A 156 9.53 -0.28 -11.57
C THR A 156 10.19 -0.11 -12.94
N LEU A 157 10.13 1.11 -13.53
CA LEU A 157 10.74 1.38 -14.83
C LEU A 157 12.27 1.36 -14.77
N MET A 158 12.87 1.76 -13.65
CA MET A 158 14.33 1.70 -13.45
C MET A 158 14.85 0.26 -13.52
N LEU A 159 14.12 -0.72 -12.98
CA LEU A 159 14.49 -2.14 -13.03
C LEU A 159 14.49 -2.72 -14.45
N VAL A 160 13.68 -2.17 -15.34
CA VAL A 160 13.51 -2.66 -16.73
C VAL A 160 13.99 -1.66 -17.77
N ARG A 161 14.75 -0.62 -17.39
CA ARG A 161 15.19 0.45 -18.29
C ARG A 161 15.94 -0.04 -19.53
N ASP A 162 16.74 -1.07 -19.40
CA ASP A 162 17.49 -1.67 -20.51
C ASP A 162 16.59 -2.38 -21.56
N ARG A 163 15.33 -2.61 -21.21
CA ARG A 163 14.33 -3.21 -22.07
C ARG A 163 13.49 -2.17 -22.81
N LEU A 164 13.56 -0.90 -22.42
CA LEU A 164 12.79 0.18 -23.05
C LEU A 164 13.35 0.46 -24.45
N LYS A 165 12.51 0.21 -25.45
CA LYS A 165 12.78 0.39 -26.89
C LYS A 165 11.53 0.99 -27.53
N ASN A 166 10.96 0.32 -28.54
CA ASN A 166 9.61 0.54 -29.00
C ASN A 166 8.67 -0.25 -28.08
N THR A 167 8.28 0.31 -26.93
CA THR A 167 7.74 -0.42 -25.79
C THR A 167 6.36 0.10 -25.40
N PHE A 168 5.40 -0.80 -25.21
CA PHE A 168 4.18 -0.47 -24.47
C PHE A 168 4.46 -0.47 -22.97
N ILE A 169 4.04 0.59 -22.28
CA ILE A 169 4.02 0.70 -20.83
C ILE A 169 2.55 0.60 -20.39
N CYS A 170 2.25 -0.42 -19.61
CA CYS A 170 0.90 -0.80 -19.25
C CYS A 170 0.72 -0.82 -17.73
N SER A 171 -0.46 -0.43 -17.25
CA SER A 171 -0.91 -0.68 -15.89
C SER A 171 -1.70 -1.97 -15.83
N SER A 172 -1.46 -2.80 -14.82
CA SER A 172 -2.03 -4.16 -14.70
C SER A 172 -3.50 -4.21 -14.26
N ASP A 173 -4.15 -3.09 -14.10
CA ASP A 173 -5.48 -2.92 -13.50
C ASP A 173 -6.52 -2.35 -14.46
N ASN A 174 -6.22 -2.33 -15.74
CA ASN A 174 -7.12 -1.84 -16.77
C ASN A 174 -7.92 -2.98 -17.41
N TYR A 175 -9.19 -2.70 -17.69
CA TYR A 175 -10.05 -3.54 -18.53
C TYR A 175 -10.27 -2.85 -19.87
N PHE A 176 -9.72 -3.42 -20.95
CA PHE A 176 -9.93 -2.95 -22.32
C PHE A 176 -11.07 -3.74 -22.97
N GLU A 177 -12.18 -3.09 -23.32
CA GLU A 177 -13.30 -3.77 -24.01
C GLU A 177 -12.86 -4.33 -25.37
N GLN A 178 -12.09 -3.56 -26.11
CA GLN A 178 -11.47 -3.95 -27.38
C GLN A 178 -9.96 -3.91 -27.22
N ASN A 179 -9.25 -4.72 -28.03
CA ASN A 179 -7.80 -4.72 -28.00
C ASN A 179 -7.24 -3.38 -28.48
N PRO A 180 -6.56 -2.59 -27.62
CA PRO A 180 -5.99 -1.30 -28.01
C PRO A 180 -4.60 -1.41 -28.60
N PHE A 181 -3.97 -2.59 -28.55
CA PHE A 181 -2.58 -2.80 -28.94
C PHE A 181 -2.44 -3.06 -30.43
N GLU A 182 -1.36 -2.55 -31.01
CA GLU A 182 -1.02 -2.67 -32.45
C GLU A 182 0.45 -3.07 -32.61
N LEU A 183 0.74 -3.91 -33.61
CA LEU A 183 2.10 -4.38 -33.88
C LEU A 183 3.02 -3.25 -34.39
N TYR A 184 2.47 -2.24 -35.03
CA TYR A 184 3.20 -1.07 -35.54
C TYR A 184 2.61 0.20 -34.96
N VAL A 185 3.45 1.08 -34.41
CA VAL A 185 3.05 2.36 -33.87
C VAL A 185 3.92 3.48 -34.41
N TYR A 186 3.31 4.58 -34.85
CA TYR A 186 4.00 5.64 -35.57
C TYR A 186 4.93 6.49 -34.68
N GLN A 187 4.53 6.80 -33.47
CA GLN A 187 5.21 7.72 -32.57
C GLN A 187 4.77 7.48 -31.12
N ALA A 188 5.56 7.95 -30.15
CA ALA A 188 5.23 7.85 -28.73
C ALA A 188 3.89 8.55 -28.42
N TYR A 189 3.06 7.89 -27.60
CA TYR A 189 1.75 8.42 -27.22
C TYR A 189 1.32 7.96 -25.83
N TYR A 190 0.39 8.72 -25.23
CA TYR A 190 -0.39 8.30 -24.07
C TYR A 190 -1.85 8.13 -24.47
N ALA A 191 -2.45 6.98 -24.07
CA ALA A 191 -3.87 6.73 -24.25
C ALA A 191 -4.69 7.69 -23.39
N SER A 192 -5.86 8.11 -23.88
CA SER A 192 -6.68 9.07 -23.15
C SER A 192 -8.18 8.90 -23.37
N LEU A 193 -8.93 9.20 -22.32
CA LEU A 193 -10.37 9.40 -22.35
C LEU A 193 -10.71 10.86 -22.05
N TYR A 194 -11.94 11.25 -22.40
CA TYR A 194 -12.46 12.57 -22.13
C TYR A 194 -13.32 12.52 -20.87
N SER A 195 -12.96 13.32 -19.85
CA SER A 195 -13.80 13.52 -18.67
C SER A 195 -14.76 14.67 -18.91
N THR A 196 -16.06 14.40 -18.68
CA THR A 196 -17.08 15.43 -18.62
C THR A 196 -17.24 15.88 -17.17
N GLY A 197 -17.07 17.17 -16.89
CA GLY A 197 -17.06 17.72 -15.54
C GLY A 197 -15.68 17.62 -14.88
N LYS A 198 -15.66 17.73 -13.54
CA LYS A 198 -14.43 17.70 -12.75
C LYS A 198 -13.82 16.31 -12.70
N THR A 199 -12.49 16.26 -12.72
CA THR A 199 -11.69 15.05 -12.53
C THR A 199 -10.41 15.39 -11.75
N ASP A 200 -9.89 14.43 -11.00
CA ASP A 200 -8.61 14.53 -10.28
C ASP A 200 -7.47 13.84 -11.05
N GLU A 201 -7.74 13.36 -12.27
CA GLU A 201 -6.79 12.64 -13.12
C GLU A 201 -5.73 13.57 -13.74
N TYR A 202 -4.68 12.96 -14.32
CA TYR A 202 -3.64 13.66 -15.07
C TYR A 202 -4.19 14.17 -16.41
N CYS A 203 -4.59 15.43 -16.45
CA CYS A 203 -5.17 16.08 -17.62
C CYS A 203 -4.09 16.60 -18.57
N MET A 204 -4.28 16.40 -19.88
CA MET A 204 -3.32 16.76 -20.91
C MET A 204 -3.71 18.02 -21.66
N VAL A 205 -2.75 18.94 -21.80
CA VAL A 205 -2.84 20.08 -22.71
C VAL A 205 -2.08 19.73 -24.00
N THR A 206 -2.69 19.93 -25.16
CA THR A 206 -2.10 19.57 -26.44
C THR A 206 -2.07 20.72 -27.44
N ASN A 207 -1.11 20.70 -28.34
CA ASN A 207 -1.10 21.60 -29.49
C ASN A 207 -2.02 21.08 -30.62
N ARG A 208 -2.15 21.85 -31.70
CA ARG A 208 -3.01 21.48 -32.85
C ARG A 208 -2.62 20.16 -33.55
N LYS A 209 -1.38 19.69 -33.38
CA LYS A 209 -0.88 18.42 -33.94
C LYS A 209 -1.09 17.24 -32.99
N GLY A 210 -1.66 17.46 -31.80
CA GLY A 210 -1.87 16.44 -30.78
C GLY A 210 -0.63 16.14 -29.93
N ARG A 211 0.48 16.91 -30.06
CA ARG A 211 1.63 16.80 -29.15
C ARG A 211 1.21 17.32 -27.78
N ILE A 212 1.51 16.57 -26.74
CA ILE A 212 1.28 16.96 -25.34
C ILE A 212 2.30 18.07 -25.00
N THR A 213 1.81 19.21 -24.52
CA THR A 213 2.60 20.39 -24.19
C THR A 213 2.49 20.81 -22.72
N GLY A 214 1.59 20.16 -21.97
CA GLY A 214 1.41 20.35 -20.55
C GLY A 214 0.63 19.17 -19.96
N VAL A 215 0.90 18.89 -18.69
CA VAL A 215 0.18 17.92 -17.88
C VAL A 215 -0.14 18.59 -16.55
N GLN A 216 -1.36 18.45 -16.07
CA GLN A 216 -1.79 18.95 -14.77
C GLN A 216 -2.65 17.92 -14.05
N VAL A 217 -2.49 17.81 -12.74
CA VAL A 217 -3.37 16.98 -11.92
C VAL A 217 -4.66 17.74 -11.66
N GLY A 218 -5.77 17.08 -11.96
CA GLY A 218 -7.10 17.67 -11.87
C GLY A 218 -7.46 18.57 -13.06
N GLY A 219 -8.76 18.69 -13.30
CA GLY A 219 -9.30 19.51 -14.39
C GLY A 219 -10.80 19.43 -14.49
N SER A 220 -11.34 20.02 -15.56
CA SER A 220 -12.75 19.89 -15.93
C SER A 220 -12.87 19.87 -17.44
N ASP A 221 -13.74 19.00 -17.96
CA ASP A 221 -13.99 18.88 -19.40
C ASP A 221 -12.70 18.68 -20.21
N ALA A 222 -11.86 17.72 -19.78
CA ALA A 222 -10.51 17.54 -20.26
C ALA A 222 -10.19 16.11 -20.69
N TRP A 223 -9.20 15.96 -21.57
CA TRP A 223 -8.61 14.66 -21.89
C TRP A 223 -7.59 14.30 -20.81
N TYR A 224 -7.74 13.11 -20.22
CA TYR A 224 -6.86 12.62 -19.16
C TYR A 224 -6.13 11.32 -19.55
N MET A 225 -5.01 11.07 -18.91
CA MET A 225 -4.17 9.89 -19.08
C MET A 225 -4.84 8.66 -18.48
N ILE A 226 -4.89 7.56 -19.21
CA ILE A 226 -5.46 6.29 -18.73
C ILE A 226 -4.87 5.10 -19.49
N GLY A 227 -4.78 3.98 -18.83
CA GLY A 227 -4.56 2.69 -19.44
C GLY A 227 -3.10 2.42 -19.79
N HIS A 228 -2.63 2.90 -20.92
CA HIS A 228 -1.31 2.58 -21.41
C HIS A 228 -0.65 3.75 -22.13
N ALA A 229 0.69 3.71 -22.15
CA ALA A 229 1.51 4.57 -22.98
C ALA A 229 2.34 3.72 -23.96
N TYR A 230 2.76 4.33 -25.05
CA TYR A 230 3.73 3.75 -25.95
C TYR A 230 4.95 4.66 -26.05
N PHE A 231 6.11 4.11 -25.77
CA PHE A 231 7.41 4.76 -25.92
C PHE A 231 8.02 4.29 -27.23
N ASP A 232 8.27 5.20 -28.18
CA ASP A 232 9.14 4.89 -29.29
C ASP A 232 10.61 4.90 -28.86
N ARG A 233 11.49 4.39 -29.67
CA ARG A 233 12.91 4.24 -29.35
C ARG A 233 13.56 5.55 -28.92
N SER A 234 13.25 6.66 -29.60
CA SER A 234 13.80 7.97 -29.26
C SER A 234 13.30 8.49 -27.90
N PHE A 235 12.02 8.25 -27.60
CA PHE A 235 11.46 8.56 -26.30
C PHE A 235 12.08 7.70 -25.20
N SER A 236 12.17 6.39 -25.42
CA SER A 236 12.77 5.44 -24.49
C SER A 236 14.21 5.80 -24.11
N GLU A 237 15.05 6.11 -25.10
CA GLU A 237 16.44 6.49 -24.88
C GLU A 237 16.58 7.75 -24.02
N LYS A 238 15.80 8.79 -24.32
CA LYS A 238 15.80 10.04 -23.56
C LYS A 238 15.23 9.87 -22.16
N PHE A 239 14.11 9.13 -22.06
CA PHE A 239 13.45 8.86 -20.78
C PHE A 239 14.37 8.07 -19.84
N THR A 240 15.05 7.04 -20.34
CA THR A 240 16.01 6.25 -19.56
C THR A 240 17.14 7.13 -19.03
N GLN A 241 17.74 7.99 -19.86
CA GLN A 241 18.79 8.92 -19.43
C GLN A 241 18.30 9.89 -18.35
N LEU A 242 17.09 10.40 -18.46
CA LEU A 242 16.48 11.28 -17.47
C LEU A 242 16.20 10.54 -16.17
N LEU A 243 15.64 9.35 -16.26
CA LEU A 243 15.33 8.50 -15.13
C LEU A 243 16.61 8.16 -14.35
N GLU A 244 17.67 7.70 -15.01
CA GLU A 244 18.96 7.39 -14.37
C GLU A 244 19.59 8.62 -13.70
N ARG A 245 19.52 9.78 -14.34
CA ARG A 245 20.07 11.03 -13.82
C ARG A 245 19.34 11.52 -12.57
N GLU A 246 18.03 11.33 -12.48
CA GLU A 246 17.18 11.89 -11.41
C GLU A 246 16.66 10.84 -10.43
N TYR A 247 17.03 9.58 -10.59
CA TYR A 247 16.48 8.49 -9.79
C TYR A 247 16.71 8.66 -8.29
N ASP A 248 17.87 9.16 -7.89
CA ASP A 248 18.20 9.35 -6.46
C ASP A 248 17.47 10.53 -5.81
N SER A 249 16.78 11.36 -6.59
CA SER A 249 15.96 12.43 -6.06
C SER A 249 14.73 11.87 -5.31
N PRO A 250 14.46 12.32 -4.06
CA PRO A 250 13.25 11.95 -3.34
C PRO A 250 11.97 12.26 -4.12
N VAL A 251 11.95 13.35 -4.87
CA VAL A 251 10.79 13.76 -5.70
C VAL A 251 10.54 12.74 -6.83
N THR A 252 11.59 12.20 -7.44
CA THR A 252 11.43 11.20 -8.51
C THR A 252 11.02 9.84 -7.93
N ARG A 253 11.59 9.43 -6.80
CA ARG A 253 11.24 8.15 -6.16
C ARG A 253 9.82 8.12 -5.59
N ALA A 254 9.35 9.23 -5.03
CA ALA A 254 8.00 9.34 -4.46
C ALA A 254 6.92 9.65 -5.50
N GLY A 255 7.27 10.28 -6.61
CA GLY A 255 6.36 10.65 -7.70
C GLY A 255 6.06 9.50 -8.66
N LEU A 256 5.23 9.78 -9.67
CA LEU A 256 4.95 8.88 -10.78
C LEU A 256 5.93 9.15 -11.93
N TRP A 257 6.08 8.19 -12.86
CA TRP A 257 6.88 8.42 -14.08
C TRP A 257 6.26 9.53 -14.95
N GLU A 258 4.96 9.73 -14.84
CA GLU A 258 4.20 10.83 -15.45
C GLU A 258 4.65 12.20 -14.92
N ASP A 259 5.04 12.29 -13.65
CA ASP A 259 5.60 13.52 -13.07
C ASP A 259 6.99 13.81 -13.64
N LEU A 260 7.81 12.78 -13.81
CA LEU A 260 9.12 12.92 -14.47
C LEU A 260 8.92 13.40 -15.91
N TYR A 261 7.98 12.78 -16.66
CA TYR A 261 7.60 13.20 -18.00
C TYR A 261 7.13 14.67 -18.02
N ALA A 262 6.26 15.07 -17.12
CA ALA A 262 5.72 16.43 -17.06
C ALA A 262 6.82 17.47 -16.82
N ARG A 263 7.79 17.18 -15.95
CA ARG A 263 8.95 18.07 -15.71
C ARG A 263 9.83 18.24 -16.96
N HIS A 264 9.95 17.17 -17.79
CA HIS A 264 10.79 17.15 -18.98
C HIS A 264 10.01 17.14 -20.31
N ILE A 265 8.79 17.64 -20.30
CA ILE A 265 7.86 17.62 -21.45
C ILE A 265 8.41 18.29 -22.72
N ARG A 266 9.40 19.19 -22.58
CA ARG A 266 10.06 19.83 -23.72
C ARG A 266 11.07 18.91 -24.42
N GLU A 267 11.69 18.01 -23.67
CA GLU A 267 12.71 17.08 -24.14
C GLU A 267 12.09 15.75 -24.61
N LEU A 268 10.99 15.35 -23.95
CA LEU A 268 10.25 14.12 -24.20
C LEU A 268 9.03 14.41 -25.08
N GLU A 269 9.11 14.01 -26.35
CA GLU A 269 8.04 14.25 -27.32
C GLU A 269 7.02 13.11 -27.30
N MET A 270 5.80 13.38 -26.85
CA MET A 270 4.70 12.41 -26.76
C MET A 270 3.40 13.04 -27.28
N TYR A 271 2.53 12.20 -27.83
CA TYR A 271 1.26 12.60 -28.44
C TYR A 271 0.07 12.00 -27.69
N ILE A 272 -1.07 12.69 -27.76
CA ILE A 272 -2.32 12.15 -27.22
C ILE A 272 -2.92 11.13 -28.20
N ARG A 273 -3.36 9.98 -27.68
CA ARG A 273 -4.17 9.01 -28.41
C ARG A 273 -5.57 8.93 -27.77
N LYS A 274 -6.53 9.53 -28.46
CA LYS A 274 -7.89 9.67 -27.99
C LYS A 274 -8.71 8.42 -28.25
N TYR A 275 -9.33 7.89 -27.20
CA TYR A 275 -10.31 6.81 -27.31
C TYR A 275 -11.70 7.35 -27.02
N PRO A 276 -12.76 6.85 -27.70
CA PRO A 276 -14.15 7.28 -27.42
C PRO A 276 -14.71 6.69 -26.12
N GLY A 277 -14.06 5.66 -25.57
CA GLY A 277 -14.44 4.87 -24.41
C GLY A 277 -13.77 3.50 -24.44
N GLY A 278 -14.25 2.56 -23.61
CA GLY A 278 -13.82 1.16 -23.63
C GLY A 278 -12.50 0.87 -22.94
N ILE A 279 -11.96 1.82 -22.18
CA ILE A 279 -10.85 1.64 -21.22
C ILE A 279 -11.40 1.93 -19.84
N HIS A 280 -11.32 0.95 -18.95
CA HIS A 280 -11.84 1.06 -17.59
C HIS A 280 -10.72 0.75 -16.59
N GLU A 281 -10.53 1.67 -15.69
CA GLU A 281 -9.71 1.51 -14.49
C GLU A 281 -10.65 1.63 -13.30
N PHE A 282 -10.45 0.82 -12.26
CA PHE A 282 -11.31 0.81 -11.10
C PHE A 282 -10.50 1.28 -9.89
N ASP A 283 -10.93 2.35 -9.23
CA ASP A 283 -10.31 2.84 -8.01
C ASP A 283 -10.99 2.34 -6.75
N SER A 284 -12.22 1.83 -6.89
CA SER A 284 -13.01 1.32 -5.78
C SER A 284 -13.84 0.09 -6.16
N LEU A 285 -14.27 -0.65 -5.13
CA LEU A 285 -15.21 -1.75 -5.33
C LEU A 285 -16.57 -1.27 -5.87
N ASP A 286 -17.00 -0.07 -5.51
CA ASP A 286 -18.29 0.47 -5.96
C ASP A 286 -18.26 0.77 -7.47
N GLU A 287 -17.14 1.26 -7.99
CA GLU A 287 -16.94 1.41 -9.44
C GLU A 287 -16.91 0.06 -10.16
N LEU A 288 -16.24 -0.93 -9.58
CA LEU A 288 -16.22 -2.28 -10.13
C LEU A 288 -17.63 -2.91 -10.14
N ARG A 289 -18.41 -2.75 -9.07
CA ARG A 289 -19.82 -3.18 -9.00
C ARG A 289 -20.72 -2.51 -10.03
N ALA A 290 -20.51 -1.22 -10.26
CA ALA A 290 -21.25 -0.47 -11.29
C ALA A 290 -20.93 -0.99 -12.71
N PHE A 291 -19.70 -1.44 -12.94
CA PHE A 291 -19.28 -1.97 -14.23
C PHE A 291 -19.59 -3.47 -14.42
N ASP A 292 -19.41 -4.26 -13.38
CA ASP A 292 -19.64 -5.72 -13.38
C ASP A 292 -20.59 -6.11 -12.25
N SER A 293 -21.84 -6.35 -12.59
CA SER A 293 -22.90 -6.71 -11.65
C SER A 293 -22.66 -8.04 -10.92
N ALA A 294 -21.75 -8.89 -11.39
CA ALA A 294 -21.36 -10.12 -10.68
C ALA A 294 -20.77 -9.81 -9.29
N TYR A 295 -20.10 -8.68 -9.12
CA TYR A 295 -19.56 -8.23 -7.83
C TYR A 295 -20.61 -7.73 -6.83
N VAL A 296 -21.85 -7.57 -7.24
CA VAL A 296 -22.94 -7.20 -6.31
C VAL A 296 -23.24 -8.36 -5.37
N THR A 297 -23.28 -9.60 -5.89
CA THR A 297 -23.67 -10.79 -5.13
C THR A 297 -22.51 -11.74 -4.83
N ASN A 298 -21.44 -11.69 -5.63
CA ASN A 298 -20.24 -12.53 -5.45
C ASN A 298 -18.99 -11.69 -5.64
N THR A 299 -18.36 -11.31 -4.54
CA THR A 299 -17.13 -10.52 -4.53
C THR A 299 -15.86 -11.35 -4.71
N ASP A 300 -15.94 -12.69 -4.73
CA ASP A 300 -14.80 -13.62 -4.71
C ASP A 300 -13.78 -13.23 -3.60
N SER A 301 -14.33 -12.99 -2.39
CA SER A 301 -13.59 -12.46 -1.23
C SER A 301 -14.04 -13.15 0.06
N TYR A 302 -13.08 -13.81 0.73
CA TYR A 302 -13.35 -14.41 2.04
C TYR A 302 -13.58 -13.36 3.13
N ILE A 303 -13.09 -12.12 2.95
CA ILE A 303 -13.36 -11.02 3.89
C ILE A 303 -14.84 -10.67 3.87
N PHE A 304 -15.44 -10.60 2.68
CA PHE A 304 -16.89 -10.41 2.57
C PHE A 304 -17.68 -11.58 3.16
N ASP A 305 -17.23 -12.81 2.92
CA ASP A 305 -17.85 -14.00 3.50
C ASP A 305 -17.81 -13.96 5.04
N ASN A 306 -16.69 -13.55 5.62
CA ASN A 306 -16.54 -13.36 7.06
C ASN A 306 -17.51 -12.31 7.61
N ILE A 307 -17.60 -11.15 6.96
CA ILE A 307 -18.51 -10.06 7.37
C ILE A 307 -19.96 -10.55 7.29
N CYS A 308 -20.34 -11.17 6.17
CA CYS A 308 -21.70 -11.67 5.98
C CYS A 308 -22.08 -12.74 7.01
N ALA A 309 -21.15 -13.63 7.35
CA ALA A 309 -21.37 -14.65 8.36
C ALA A 309 -21.61 -14.07 9.77
N VAL A 310 -20.82 -13.04 10.14
CA VAL A 310 -20.91 -12.41 11.49
C VAL A 310 -22.10 -11.46 11.60
N LEU A 311 -22.36 -10.64 10.58
CA LEU A 311 -23.42 -9.63 10.61
C LEU A 311 -24.77 -10.15 10.05
N HIS A 312 -24.80 -11.40 9.58
CA HIS A 312 -25.99 -12.03 8.96
C HIS A 312 -26.57 -11.18 7.82
N CYS A 313 -25.68 -10.73 6.93
CA CYS A 313 -26.01 -9.85 5.81
C CYS A 313 -25.56 -10.45 4.47
N THR A 314 -25.83 -9.75 3.37
CA THR A 314 -25.41 -10.13 2.03
C THR A 314 -24.34 -9.15 1.50
N PRO A 315 -23.47 -9.53 0.56
CA PRO A 315 -22.40 -8.68 0.05
C PRO A 315 -22.87 -7.32 -0.51
N ASP A 316 -24.05 -7.26 -1.09
CA ASP A 316 -24.65 -6.04 -1.63
C ASP A 316 -25.07 -5.03 -0.56
N SER A 317 -25.26 -5.47 0.68
CA SER A 317 -25.54 -4.59 1.82
C SER A 317 -24.30 -3.92 2.42
N ILE A 318 -23.10 -4.33 2.01
CA ILE A 318 -21.84 -3.79 2.47
C ILE A 318 -21.37 -2.71 1.50
N HIS A 319 -21.24 -1.46 1.97
CA HIS A 319 -20.88 -0.29 1.18
C HIS A 319 -20.06 0.72 2.00
N GLY A 320 -19.63 1.83 1.37
CA GLY A 320 -18.89 2.89 2.05
C GLY A 320 -17.56 2.41 2.61
N ILE A 321 -16.84 1.55 1.87
CA ILE A 321 -15.57 0.96 2.31
C ILE A 321 -14.47 2.00 2.22
N ILE A 322 -13.84 2.31 3.36
CA ILE A 322 -12.77 3.30 3.48
C ILE A 322 -11.60 2.66 4.24
N PRO A 323 -10.41 2.52 3.62
CA PRO A 323 -9.21 2.05 4.31
C PRO A 323 -8.81 2.97 5.47
N ILE A 324 -8.49 2.36 6.61
CA ILE A 324 -7.95 3.06 7.78
C ILE A 324 -6.43 2.91 7.76
N LYS A 325 -5.71 4.03 7.62
CA LYS A 325 -4.25 4.05 7.41
C LYS A 325 -3.44 4.26 8.69
N THR A 326 -4.09 4.35 9.85
CA THR A 326 -3.44 4.72 11.12
C THR A 326 -2.75 3.56 11.85
N GLY A 327 -2.93 2.32 11.42
CA GLY A 327 -2.28 1.15 12.05
C GLY A 327 -0.95 0.79 11.35
N LEU A 328 0.09 0.49 12.16
CA LEU A 328 1.41 0.08 11.64
C LEU A 328 1.49 -1.43 11.33
N THR A 329 0.71 -2.25 12.02
CA THR A 329 0.82 -3.71 11.98
C THR A 329 -0.33 -4.40 11.23
N ASN A 330 -1.54 -3.88 11.32
CA ASN A 330 -2.75 -4.50 10.79
C ASN A 330 -3.34 -3.68 9.63
N LEU A 331 -4.04 -4.36 8.70
CA LEU A 331 -4.80 -3.74 7.64
C LEU A 331 -6.25 -3.58 8.08
N SER A 332 -6.74 -2.36 8.14
CA SER A 332 -8.11 -2.09 8.63
C SER A 332 -8.90 -1.25 7.64
N PHE A 333 -10.20 -1.44 7.60
CA PHE A 333 -11.09 -0.59 6.84
C PHE A 333 -12.43 -0.40 7.57
N LYS A 334 -13.00 0.79 7.38
CA LYS A 334 -14.37 1.11 7.75
C LYS A 334 -15.31 0.61 6.66
N PHE A 335 -16.50 0.14 7.03
CA PHE A 335 -17.59 -0.18 6.12
C PHE A 335 -18.95 0.05 6.78
N SER A 336 -19.98 0.25 5.96
CA SER A 336 -21.38 0.40 6.40
C SER A 336 -22.18 -0.83 6.05
N CYS A 337 -23.03 -1.29 6.98
CA CYS A 337 -23.98 -2.38 6.77
C CYS A 337 -25.22 -2.18 7.66
N GLY A 338 -26.42 -2.30 7.09
CA GLY A 338 -27.67 -2.18 7.85
C GLY A 338 -27.83 -0.83 8.56
N GLY A 339 -27.29 0.25 8.01
CA GLY A 339 -27.35 1.62 8.58
C GLY A 339 -26.41 1.85 9.77
N ARG A 340 -25.44 0.98 9.98
CA ARG A 340 -24.40 1.13 11.01
C ARG A 340 -23.03 1.01 10.38
N ASP A 341 -22.04 1.63 11.00
CA ASP A 341 -20.65 1.63 10.59
C ASP A 341 -19.83 0.68 11.45
N TYR A 342 -18.93 -0.03 10.80
CA TYR A 342 -18.09 -1.07 11.40
C TYR A 342 -16.63 -0.90 10.96
N VAL A 343 -15.73 -1.51 11.72
CA VAL A 343 -14.32 -1.70 11.36
C VAL A 343 -14.07 -3.19 11.18
N TYR A 344 -13.48 -3.56 10.05
CA TYR A 344 -12.86 -4.87 9.86
C TYR A 344 -11.35 -4.70 10.00
N ARG A 345 -10.72 -5.48 10.88
CA ARG A 345 -9.26 -5.57 11.01
C ARG A 345 -8.80 -6.90 10.41
N HIS A 346 -7.95 -6.80 9.39
CA HIS A 346 -7.23 -7.93 8.82
C HIS A 346 -5.83 -7.98 9.45
N PRO A 347 -5.37 -9.14 9.98
CA PRO A 347 -4.04 -9.23 10.58
C PRO A 347 -2.96 -8.95 9.53
N GLY A 348 -1.96 -8.17 9.91
CA GLY A 348 -0.81 -7.91 9.04
C GLY A 348 0.07 -9.14 8.90
N ALA A 349 0.70 -9.30 7.74
CA ALA A 349 1.62 -10.41 7.49
C ALA A 349 2.78 -10.43 8.51
N GLY A 350 3.08 -11.62 9.05
CA GLY A 350 4.16 -11.82 10.01
C GLY A 350 3.81 -11.48 11.46
N THR A 351 2.61 -10.97 11.76
CA THR A 351 2.18 -10.67 13.14
C THR A 351 1.97 -11.93 13.97
N GLU A 352 1.68 -13.06 13.37
CA GLU A 352 1.56 -14.37 14.00
C GLU A 352 2.85 -14.82 14.71
N ALA A 353 4.00 -14.23 14.35
CA ALA A 353 5.28 -14.54 14.98
C ALA A 353 5.41 -14.00 16.42
N TYR A 354 4.59 -13.00 16.80
CA TYR A 354 4.69 -12.35 18.11
C TYR A 354 3.33 -12.01 18.76
N ILE A 355 2.20 -12.21 18.07
CA ILE A 355 0.84 -12.01 18.62
C ILE A 355 0.16 -13.35 18.85
N ASP A 356 -0.33 -13.58 20.07
CA ASP A 356 -1.16 -14.73 20.43
C ASP A 356 -2.64 -14.41 20.19
N ARG A 357 -3.17 -14.79 19.04
CA ARG A 357 -4.55 -14.46 18.65
C ARG A 357 -5.63 -15.08 19.56
N PRO A 358 -5.51 -16.34 20.03
CA PRO A 358 -6.39 -16.87 21.07
C PRO A 358 -6.38 -16.04 22.38
N ALA A 359 -5.22 -15.57 22.82
CA ALA A 359 -5.13 -14.71 24.02
C ALA A 359 -5.78 -13.35 23.77
N GLU A 360 -5.57 -12.74 22.60
CA GLU A 360 -6.25 -11.50 22.21
C GLU A 360 -7.78 -11.65 22.25
N ALA A 361 -8.33 -12.75 21.73
CA ALA A 361 -9.78 -12.97 21.71
C ALA A 361 -10.36 -12.99 23.13
N ARG A 362 -9.70 -13.69 24.07
CA ARG A 362 -10.15 -13.73 25.48
C ARG A 362 -9.99 -12.38 26.19
N ALA A 363 -8.92 -11.64 25.88
CA ALA A 363 -8.73 -10.30 26.42
C ALA A 363 -9.84 -9.34 25.98
N MET A 364 -10.25 -9.41 24.71
CA MET A 364 -11.35 -8.60 24.17
C MET A 364 -12.70 -8.94 24.82
N GLU A 365 -12.99 -10.22 25.09
CA GLU A 365 -14.19 -10.62 25.82
C GLU A 365 -14.19 -10.09 27.25
N ALA A 366 -13.03 -10.14 27.93
CA ALA A 366 -12.87 -9.59 29.26
C ALA A 366 -13.01 -8.06 29.28
N ALA A 367 -12.43 -7.37 28.30
CA ALA A 367 -12.54 -5.93 28.14
C ALA A 367 -13.99 -5.49 27.97
N LYS A 368 -14.76 -6.20 27.14
CA LYS A 368 -16.20 -5.97 26.94
C LYS A 368 -16.97 -6.18 28.25
N ALA A 369 -16.71 -7.27 28.95
CA ALA A 369 -17.38 -7.57 30.23
C ALA A 369 -17.08 -6.51 31.31
N LEU A 370 -15.87 -5.93 31.30
CA LEU A 370 -15.47 -4.84 32.18
C LEU A 370 -15.97 -3.47 31.67
N GLY A 371 -16.60 -3.35 30.49
CA GLY A 371 -17.03 -2.08 29.91
C GLY A 371 -15.88 -1.16 29.54
N LEU A 372 -14.72 -1.72 29.17
CA LEU A 372 -13.54 -1.00 28.71
C LEU A 372 -13.55 -0.85 27.17
N ASP A 373 -14.04 -1.88 26.46
CA ASP A 373 -14.28 -1.87 25.02
C ASP A 373 -15.60 -2.61 24.70
N ASP A 374 -16.68 -1.89 24.52
CA ASP A 374 -17.98 -2.44 24.09
C ASP A 374 -18.20 -2.30 22.55
N THR A 375 -17.18 -1.86 21.82
CA THR A 375 -17.22 -1.83 20.34
C THR A 375 -17.06 -3.22 19.74
N PHE A 376 -16.42 -4.13 20.46
CA PHE A 376 -16.10 -5.48 20.02
C PHE A 376 -17.35 -6.31 19.70
N ILE A 377 -17.38 -6.87 18.48
CA ILE A 377 -18.46 -7.75 18.01
C ILE A 377 -17.97 -9.19 17.90
N TYR A 378 -16.89 -9.42 17.15
CA TYR A 378 -16.38 -10.74 16.84
C TYR A 378 -14.89 -10.74 16.51
N ILE A 379 -14.19 -11.79 16.90
CA ILE A 379 -12.81 -12.09 16.48
C ILE A 379 -12.71 -13.58 16.12
N ASP A 380 -12.04 -13.89 15.02
CA ASP A 380 -11.62 -15.25 14.70
C ASP A 380 -10.28 -15.52 15.41
N ALA A 381 -10.34 -16.29 16.49
CA ALA A 381 -9.16 -16.59 17.31
C ALA A 381 -8.07 -17.40 16.57
N ALA A 382 -8.41 -18.10 15.48
CA ALA A 382 -7.44 -18.87 14.69
C ALA A 382 -6.76 -18.03 13.62
N ARG A 383 -7.51 -17.10 12.99
CA ARG A 383 -7.02 -16.29 11.86
C ARG A 383 -6.72 -14.84 12.24
N GLY A 384 -7.18 -14.37 13.39
CA GLY A 384 -6.88 -13.06 13.95
C GLY A 384 -7.62 -11.87 13.32
N TRP A 385 -8.56 -12.09 12.38
CA TRP A 385 -9.40 -11.00 11.90
C TRP A 385 -10.52 -10.69 12.89
N LYS A 386 -10.92 -9.42 12.96
CA LYS A 386 -11.97 -8.98 13.89
C LYS A 386 -12.92 -7.96 13.27
N ILE A 387 -14.14 -7.88 13.82
CA ILE A 387 -15.16 -6.88 13.51
C ILE A 387 -15.52 -6.14 14.81
N SER A 388 -15.53 -4.81 14.72
CA SER A 388 -15.94 -3.91 15.81
C SER A 388 -16.87 -2.83 15.26
N HIS A 389 -17.66 -2.21 16.12
CA HIS A 389 -18.39 -0.97 15.79
C HIS A 389 -17.39 0.15 15.49
N TYR A 390 -17.65 0.94 14.49
CA TYR A 390 -16.89 2.15 14.21
C TYR A 390 -17.36 3.28 15.12
N ILE A 391 -16.45 3.98 15.77
CA ILE A 391 -16.73 5.15 16.58
C ILE A 391 -16.60 6.38 15.68
N GLU A 392 -17.73 6.99 15.36
CA GLU A 392 -17.76 8.13 14.43
C GLU A 392 -17.10 9.36 15.05
N ASP A 393 -16.18 9.98 14.29
CA ASP A 393 -15.45 11.19 14.66
C ASP A 393 -14.80 11.09 16.06
N ALA A 394 -14.29 9.90 16.40
CA ALA A 394 -13.59 9.68 17.66
C ALA A 394 -12.37 10.58 17.79
N ALA A 395 -12.22 11.24 18.91
CA ALA A 395 -10.99 11.89 19.32
C ALA A 395 -10.04 10.86 19.94
N ILE A 396 -8.74 11.10 19.81
CA ILE A 396 -7.69 10.35 20.50
C ILE A 396 -7.39 11.05 21.82
N LEU A 397 -7.01 10.29 22.84
CA LEU A 397 -6.57 10.81 24.15
C LEU A 397 -5.51 11.91 23.97
N ASP A 398 -5.75 13.06 24.57
CA ASP A 398 -4.77 14.13 24.72
C ASP A 398 -4.08 13.99 26.08
N TYR A 399 -2.79 13.69 26.09
CA TYR A 399 -1.97 13.55 27.29
C TYR A 399 -1.88 14.83 28.17
N HIS A 400 -2.19 16.00 27.58
CA HIS A 400 -2.21 17.28 28.31
C HIS A 400 -3.61 17.70 28.77
N ASN A 401 -4.62 16.82 28.56
CA ASN A 401 -5.96 17.02 29.09
C ASN A 401 -6.15 16.19 30.38
N ASP A 402 -6.09 16.85 31.52
CA ASP A 402 -6.16 16.21 32.84
C ASP A 402 -7.38 15.31 33.03
N GLU A 403 -8.57 15.70 32.57
CA GLU A 403 -9.80 14.93 32.72
C GLU A 403 -9.74 13.62 31.89
N GLN A 404 -9.18 13.70 30.67
CA GLN A 404 -9.00 12.53 29.81
C GLN A 404 -7.95 11.58 30.41
N VAL A 405 -6.82 12.11 30.89
CA VAL A 405 -5.78 11.34 31.58
C VAL A 405 -6.34 10.63 32.80
N ASP A 406 -7.09 11.33 33.68
CA ASP A 406 -7.73 10.72 34.84
C ASP A 406 -8.70 9.60 34.45
N THR A 407 -9.42 9.78 33.35
CA THR A 407 -10.33 8.75 32.84
C THR A 407 -9.58 7.52 32.35
N ALA A 408 -8.51 7.69 31.58
CA ALA A 408 -7.66 6.61 31.10
C ALA A 408 -7.02 5.84 32.27
N LEU A 409 -6.45 6.54 33.24
CA LEU A 409 -5.87 5.93 34.45
C LEU A 409 -6.90 5.15 35.30
N ARG A 410 -8.14 5.67 35.42
CA ARG A 410 -9.24 4.92 36.06
C ARG A 410 -9.61 3.65 35.27
N MET A 411 -9.59 3.68 33.93
CA MET A 411 -9.84 2.49 33.12
C MET A 411 -8.76 1.44 33.33
N LEU A 412 -7.47 1.83 33.29
CA LEU A 412 -6.35 0.92 33.56
C LEU A 412 -6.43 0.35 34.96
N ARG A 413 -6.68 1.19 35.96
CA ARG A 413 -6.84 0.72 37.34
C ARG A 413 -8.00 -0.26 37.52
N ARG A 414 -9.14 -0.01 36.83
CA ARG A 414 -10.28 -0.94 36.78
C ARG A 414 -9.89 -2.30 36.22
N LEU A 415 -9.08 -2.32 35.17
CA LEU A 415 -8.54 -3.55 34.60
C LEU A 415 -7.63 -4.28 35.58
N HIS A 416 -6.65 -3.58 36.14
CA HIS A 416 -5.65 -4.14 37.06
C HIS A 416 -6.24 -4.68 38.35
N THR A 417 -7.31 -4.08 38.85
CA THR A 417 -7.99 -4.50 40.08
C THR A 417 -9.21 -5.39 39.86
N SER A 418 -9.51 -5.76 38.61
CA SER A 418 -10.70 -6.54 38.27
C SER A 418 -10.67 -7.99 38.78
N GLY A 419 -9.49 -8.54 39.05
CA GLY A 419 -9.31 -9.95 39.37
C GLY A 419 -9.45 -10.88 38.16
N VAL A 420 -9.65 -10.36 36.94
CA VAL A 420 -9.71 -11.15 35.71
C VAL A 420 -8.37 -11.84 35.48
N GLN A 421 -8.43 -13.13 35.15
CA GLN A 421 -7.26 -13.91 34.75
C GLN A 421 -7.24 -14.04 33.21
N LEU A 422 -6.20 -13.52 32.58
CA LEU A 422 -5.93 -13.71 31.17
C LEU A 422 -5.00 -14.91 30.98
N ASP A 423 -5.21 -15.69 29.93
CA ASP A 423 -4.41 -16.90 29.70
C ASP A 423 -2.98 -16.58 29.20
N GLY A 424 -2.82 -15.44 28.55
CA GLY A 424 -1.50 -14.95 28.10
C GLY A 424 -0.72 -14.31 29.23
N ARG A 425 0.61 -14.50 29.24
CA ARG A 425 1.53 -13.74 30.09
C ARG A 425 2.31 -12.77 29.21
N PHE A 426 2.37 -11.51 29.62
CA PHE A 426 3.24 -10.53 29.01
C PHE A 426 4.42 -10.26 29.97
N ASP A 427 5.53 -10.95 29.71
CA ASP A 427 6.81 -10.66 30.37
C ASP A 427 7.61 -9.70 29.49
N ILE A 428 7.71 -8.45 29.91
CA ILE A 428 8.35 -7.39 29.09
C ILE A 428 9.82 -7.71 28.79
N TRP A 429 10.54 -8.37 29.73
CA TRP A 429 11.94 -8.74 29.52
C TRP A 429 12.11 -9.88 28.52
N GLU A 430 11.22 -10.86 28.56
CA GLU A 430 11.19 -11.93 27.56
C GLU A 430 10.89 -11.37 26.17
N LYS A 431 9.95 -10.41 26.07
CA LYS A 431 9.64 -9.72 24.81
C LYS A 431 10.81 -8.88 24.29
N ILE A 432 11.55 -8.18 25.17
CA ILE A 432 12.79 -7.45 24.84
C ILE A 432 13.81 -8.42 24.21
N ASN A 433 14.09 -9.54 24.86
CA ASN A 433 15.02 -10.53 24.34
C ASN A 433 14.56 -11.09 22.97
N GLY A 434 13.27 -11.35 22.81
CA GLY A 434 12.70 -11.79 21.53
C GLY A 434 12.92 -10.80 20.38
N PHE A 435 12.88 -9.47 20.64
CA PHE A 435 13.22 -8.48 19.62
C PHE A 435 14.71 -8.35 19.39
N LEU A 436 15.55 -8.47 20.43
CA LEU A 436 17.01 -8.51 20.27
C LEU A 436 17.43 -9.67 19.36
N ASP A 437 16.84 -10.86 19.54
CA ASP A 437 17.11 -12.02 18.69
C ASP A 437 16.71 -11.77 17.22
N ARG A 438 15.57 -11.12 16.99
CA ARG A 438 15.09 -10.76 15.65
C ARG A 438 15.92 -9.68 14.95
N LEU A 439 16.57 -8.83 15.72
CA LEU A 439 17.44 -7.77 15.21
C LEU A 439 18.84 -8.25 14.85
N GLN A 440 19.25 -9.46 15.29
CA GLN A 440 20.56 -10.00 14.95
C GLN A 440 20.77 -10.09 13.43
N GLY A 441 21.88 -9.51 12.96
CA GLY A 441 22.24 -9.52 11.54
C GLY A 441 21.49 -8.52 10.67
N THR A 442 20.72 -7.62 11.26
CA THR A 442 20.11 -6.49 10.53
C THR A 442 21.01 -5.25 10.59
N ASP A 443 20.93 -4.38 9.59
CA ASP A 443 21.72 -3.12 9.52
C ASP A 443 21.43 -2.17 10.69
N VAL A 444 20.26 -2.30 11.34
CA VAL A 444 19.86 -1.46 12.49
C VAL A 444 20.37 -1.99 13.83
N SER A 445 20.96 -3.19 13.88
CA SER A 445 21.52 -3.77 15.11
C SER A 445 22.82 -3.12 15.56
N ASP A 446 23.52 -2.43 14.65
CA ASP A 446 24.84 -1.83 14.87
C ASP A 446 24.77 -0.33 15.26
N PHE A 447 23.75 0.02 16.00
CA PHE A 447 23.54 1.37 16.49
C PHE A 447 24.52 1.74 17.61
N THR A 448 25.16 2.91 17.50
CA THR A 448 26.15 3.38 18.48
C THR A 448 25.49 3.61 19.84
N GLY A 449 25.98 2.91 20.90
CA GLY A 449 25.45 2.99 22.25
C GLY A 449 24.39 1.93 22.57
N MET A 450 24.05 1.03 21.64
CA MET A 450 23.10 -0.05 21.88
C MET A 450 23.53 -0.99 22.98
N GLN A 451 24.80 -1.38 22.99
CA GLN A 451 25.35 -2.27 24.02
C GLN A 451 25.30 -1.62 25.41
N GLU A 452 25.71 -0.35 25.54
CA GLU A 452 25.69 0.39 26.80
C GLU A 452 24.25 0.53 27.34
N LEU A 453 23.30 0.82 26.45
CA LEU A 453 21.89 0.89 26.81
C LEU A 453 21.39 -0.48 27.29
N HIS A 454 21.70 -1.55 26.58
CA HIS A 454 21.30 -2.91 26.95
C HIS A 454 21.88 -3.33 28.31
N GLU A 455 23.18 -3.06 28.58
CA GLU A 455 23.82 -3.32 29.87
C GLU A 455 23.13 -2.57 31.02
N THR A 456 22.78 -1.30 30.79
CA THR A 456 22.01 -0.49 31.74
C THR A 456 20.62 -1.11 32.01
N MET A 457 19.93 -1.57 30.95
CA MET A 457 18.62 -2.22 31.09
C MET A 457 18.71 -3.58 31.80
N CYS A 458 19.79 -4.34 31.59
CA CYS A 458 20.06 -5.56 32.36
C CYS A 458 20.23 -5.28 33.86
N ALA A 459 20.98 -4.24 34.22
CA ALA A 459 21.14 -3.81 35.60
C ALA A 459 19.80 -3.39 36.23
N LEU A 460 19.01 -2.59 35.52
CA LEU A 460 17.67 -2.18 35.98
C LEU A 460 16.72 -3.37 36.14
N HIS A 461 16.70 -4.30 35.17
CA HIS A 461 15.88 -5.51 35.28
C HIS A 461 16.25 -6.36 36.50
N ALA A 462 17.54 -6.48 36.84
CA ALA A 462 17.97 -7.19 38.04
C ALA A 462 17.44 -6.55 39.34
N ARG A 463 17.33 -5.21 39.40
CA ARG A 463 16.71 -4.48 40.51
C ARG A 463 15.21 -4.68 40.57
N LEU A 464 14.49 -4.51 39.44
CA LEU A 464 13.04 -4.69 39.34
C LEU A 464 12.58 -6.08 39.75
N LYS A 465 13.36 -7.12 39.51
CA LYS A 465 13.08 -8.49 40.00
C LYS A 465 12.99 -8.61 41.52
N GLY A 466 13.60 -7.71 42.23
CA GLY A 466 13.54 -7.65 43.70
C GLY A 466 12.23 -7.08 44.23
N ASP A 467 11.46 -6.38 43.38
CA ASP A 467 10.19 -5.80 43.76
C ASP A 467 9.08 -6.88 43.70
N VAL A 468 8.28 -6.96 44.76
CA VAL A 468 7.17 -7.92 44.82
C VAL A 468 5.87 -7.23 44.44
N VAL A 469 5.54 -7.23 43.17
CA VAL A 469 4.29 -6.69 42.62
C VAL A 469 3.43 -7.83 42.06
N PRO A 470 2.17 -7.99 42.49
CA PRO A 470 1.29 -9.01 41.95
C PRO A 470 0.98 -8.76 40.47
N LEU A 471 1.10 -9.81 39.65
CA LEU A 471 0.67 -9.73 38.26
C LEU A 471 -0.85 -9.58 38.19
N CYS A 472 -1.31 -8.74 37.29
CA CYS A 472 -2.71 -8.49 37.00
C CYS A 472 -3.00 -8.51 35.51
N ALA A 473 -4.28 -8.46 35.10
CA ALA A 473 -4.65 -8.28 33.74
C ALA A 473 -4.23 -6.88 33.26
N CYS A 474 -3.38 -6.79 32.24
CA CYS A 474 -2.86 -5.56 31.65
C CYS A 474 -3.16 -5.51 30.15
N HIS A 475 -3.25 -4.31 29.62
CA HIS A 475 -3.40 -4.05 28.19
C HIS A 475 -2.07 -4.19 27.44
N CYS A 476 -0.98 -3.75 28.05
CA CYS A 476 0.42 -3.77 27.58
C CYS A 476 0.71 -2.94 26.32
N ASP A 477 -0.28 -2.19 25.82
CA ASP A 477 -0.16 -1.24 24.69
C ASP A 477 -1.02 0.01 24.94
N SER A 478 -0.91 0.57 26.14
CA SER A 478 -1.75 1.66 26.65
C SER A 478 -1.26 3.04 26.21
N TYR A 479 -1.05 3.25 24.90
CA TYR A 479 -0.69 4.56 24.35
C TYR A 479 -1.92 5.28 23.76
N ASN A 480 -1.79 6.60 23.55
CA ASN A 480 -2.94 7.47 23.27
C ASN A 480 -3.85 7.07 22.11
N PRO A 481 -3.39 6.55 20.95
CA PRO A 481 -4.30 6.13 19.89
C PRO A 481 -5.22 4.96 20.26
N ASN A 482 -4.88 4.21 21.30
CA ASN A 482 -5.71 3.11 21.79
C ASN A 482 -6.81 3.57 22.76
N PHE A 483 -6.82 4.85 23.17
CA PHE A 483 -7.90 5.47 23.92
C PHE A 483 -8.71 6.38 23.00
N LEU A 484 -9.86 5.88 22.56
CA LEU A 484 -10.78 6.62 21.70
C LEU A 484 -11.89 7.27 22.52
N ILE A 485 -12.26 8.49 22.16
CA ILE A 485 -13.29 9.26 22.87
C ILE A 485 -14.38 9.62 21.86
N ASP A 486 -15.61 9.19 22.10
CA ASP A 486 -16.75 9.52 21.24
C ASP A 486 -17.27 10.96 21.48
N LYS A 487 -18.23 11.39 20.64
CA LYS A 487 -18.88 12.71 20.73
C LYS A 487 -19.61 12.96 22.04
N GLN A 488 -19.91 11.92 22.80
CA GLN A 488 -20.55 11.99 24.12
C GLN A 488 -19.56 12.05 25.26
N GLY A 489 -18.26 11.97 24.97
CA GLY A 489 -17.17 11.98 25.96
C GLY A 489 -16.91 10.61 26.59
N LYS A 490 -17.53 9.53 26.08
CA LYS A 490 -17.23 8.17 26.55
C LYS A 490 -15.90 7.73 25.94
N MET A 491 -15.02 7.21 26.81
CA MET A 491 -13.72 6.66 26.43
C MET A 491 -13.79 5.14 26.27
N TYR A 492 -13.07 4.65 25.26
CA TYR A 492 -12.91 3.24 24.92
C TYR A 492 -11.43 2.90 24.87
N LEU A 493 -11.04 1.75 25.41
CA LEU A 493 -9.68 1.22 25.31
C LEU A 493 -9.70 0.06 24.32
N ILE A 494 -9.07 0.25 23.18
CA ILE A 494 -9.10 -0.67 22.04
C ILE A 494 -7.73 -1.33 21.79
N ASP A 495 -7.69 -2.33 20.92
CA ASP A 495 -6.48 -3.01 20.41
C ASP A 495 -5.70 -3.84 21.46
N TRP A 496 -6.32 -4.89 21.91
CA TRP A 496 -5.91 -5.80 23.01
C TRP A 496 -4.89 -6.88 22.57
N GLU A 497 -4.16 -6.68 21.48
CA GLU A 497 -3.31 -7.73 20.88
C GLU A 497 -2.06 -8.07 21.72
N TYR A 498 -1.65 -7.19 22.64
CA TYR A 498 -0.55 -7.42 23.59
C TYR A 498 -1.02 -7.76 25.01
N ALA A 499 -2.34 -7.79 25.24
CA ALA A 499 -2.91 -7.97 26.56
C ALA A 499 -2.54 -9.31 27.18
N GLY A 500 -2.27 -9.31 28.49
CA GLY A 500 -1.88 -10.50 29.23
C GLY A 500 -1.76 -10.24 30.74
N MET A 501 -1.45 -11.30 31.48
CA MET A 501 -1.05 -11.18 32.88
C MET A 501 0.35 -10.57 32.94
N ALA A 502 0.45 -9.37 33.49
CA ALA A 502 1.69 -8.60 33.57
C ALA A 502 1.78 -7.79 34.86
N ASP A 503 2.93 -7.19 35.09
CA ASP A 503 3.10 -6.14 36.06
C ASP A 503 2.35 -4.88 35.59
N PRO A 504 1.53 -4.22 36.43
CA PRO A 504 0.81 -3.00 36.07
C PRO A 504 1.74 -1.86 35.62
N GLY A 505 3.02 -1.93 35.96
CA GLY A 505 4.05 -1.06 35.43
C GLY A 505 4.17 -1.11 33.90
N CYS A 506 3.82 -2.22 33.25
CA CYS A 506 3.81 -2.33 31.79
C CYS A 506 2.86 -1.31 31.15
N ASP A 507 1.66 -1.16 31.72
CA ASP A 507 0.67 -0.20 31.22
C ASP A 507 1.05 1.24 31.54
N ILE A 508 1.41 1.52 32.78
CA ILE A 508 1.78 2.88 33.21
C ILE A 508 3.08 3.32 32.55
N GLY A 509 4.04 2.39 32.39
CA GLY A 509 5.28 2.64 31.67
C GLY A 509 5.06 2.98 30.20
N THR A 510 4.21 2.22 29.48
CA THR A 510 3.86 2.49 28.09
C THR A 510 3.10 3.81 27.94
N PHE A 511 2.14 4.08 28.83
CA PHE A 511 1.39 5.34 28.85
C PHE A 511 2.32 6.56 28.92
N ILE A 512 3.29 6.53 29.84
CA ILE A 512 4.27 7.62 30.01
C ILE A 512 5.29 7.62 28.87
N ALA A 513 5.76 6.47 28.39
CA ALA A 513 6.75 6.36 27.32
C ALA A 513 6.32 7.01 26.00
N CYS A 514 5.02 7.21 25.79
CA CYS A 514 4.43 7.78 24.58
C CYS A 514 3.86 9.19 24.77
N SER A 515 4.03 9.81 25.96
CA SER A 515 3.31 11.02 26.35
C SER A 515 4.04 12.33 26.10
N ASP A 516 5.34 12.35 25.92
CA ASP A 516 6.21 13.54 25.94
C ASP A 516 6.22 14.30 27.30
N TYR A 517 5.93 13.59 28.41
CA TYR A 517 5.95 14.17 29.76
C TYR A 517 7.36 14.48 30.25
N THR A 518 7.48 15.54 31.04
CA THR A 518 8.63 15.77 31.91
C THR A 518 8.66 14.70 33.01
N THR A 519 9.79 14.61 33.75
CA THR A 519 9.90 13.68 34.89
C THR A 519 8.89 14.00 35.96
N GLU A 520 8.63 15.28 36.25
CA GLU A 520 7.66 15.75 37.24
C GLU A 520 6.22 15.38 36.85
N GLU A 521 5.87 15.52 35.55
CA GLU A 521 4.56 15.11 35.06
C GLU A 521 4.39 13.58 35.11
N ALA A 522 5.43 12.82 34.78
CA ALA A 522 5.44 11.37 34.91
C ALA A 522 5.21 10.92 36.37
N GLU A 523 5.89 11.53 37.34
CA GLU A 523 5.68 11.27 38.79
C GLU A 523 4.24 11.62 39.21
N GLN A 524 3.67 12.72 38.69
CA GLN A 524 2.28 13.08 38.97
C GLN A 524 1.30 12.05 38.38
N VAL A 525 1.54 11.55 37.16
CA VAL A 525 0.71 10.50 36.53
C VAL A 525 0.76 9.22 37.35
N ILE A 526 1.94 8.81 37.84
CA ILE A 526 2.09 7.67 38.75
C ILE A 526 1.27 7.88 40.05
N ALA A 527 1.36 9.05 40.66
CA ALA A 527 0.58 9.38 41.87
C ALA A 527 -0.93 9.36 41.63
N ARG A 528 -1.38 9.89 40.48
CA ARG A 528 -2.80 9.87 40.05
C ARG A 528 -3.29 8.44 39.83
N TYR A 529 -2.49 7.60 39.19
CA TYR A 529 -2.81 6.19 38.98
C TYR A 529 -2.93 5.44 40.34
N LEU A 530 -1.99 5.62 41.24
CA LEU A 530 -2.02 5.00 42.56
C LEU A 530 -3.16 5.54 43.46
N GLY A 531 -3.54 6.79 43.26
CA GLY A 531 -4.56 7.48 44.07
C GLY A 531 -4.03 7.97 45.43
N HIS A 532 -2.71 7.98 45.62
CA HIS A 532 -2.00 8.50 46.79
C HIS A 532 -0.59 8.97 46.40
N ALA A 533 0.07 9.71 47.26
CA ALA A 533 1.47 10.05 47.07
C ALA A 533 2.32 8.76 47.08
N PRO A 534 3.10 8.49 46.02
CA PRO A 534 3.86 7.25 45.91
C PRO A 534 4.94 7.18 47.00
N THR A 535 5.15 6.00 47.52
CA THR A 535 6.34 5.68 48.31
C THR A 535 7.58 5.67 47.44
N GLY A 536 8.77 5.74 48.01
CA GLY A 536 10.02 5.61 47.26
C GLY A 536 10.07 4.32 46.46
N ALA A 537 9.65 3.21 47.03
CA ALA A 537 9.60 1.89 46.38
C ALA A 537 8.63 1.86 45.20
N GLU A 538 7.42 2.38 45.36
CA GLU A 538 6.46 2.48 44.24
C GLU A 538 6.99 3.39 43.12
N LEU A 539 7.56 4.52 43.46
CA LEU A 539 8.03 5.48 42.49
C LEU A 539 9.18 4.93 41.65
N ARG A 540 10.21 4.33 42.30
CA ARG A 540 11.32 3.71 41.56
C ARG A 540 10.88 2.55 40.68
N HIS A 541 9.89 1.75 41.14
CA HIS A 541 9.33 0.64 40.40
C HIS A 541 8.66 1.12 39.10
N TYR A 542 7.70 2.06 39.19
CA TYR A 542 7.01 2.57 38.01
C TYR A 542 7.93 3.34 37.05
N LEU A 543 8.86 4.15 37.56
CA LEU A 543 9.88 4.81 36.72
C LEU A 543 10.79 3.79 36.02
N GLY A 544 11.12 2.68 36.70
CA GLY A 544 11.83 1.56 36.11
C GLY A 544 11.04 0.93 34.95
N TYR A 545 9.72 0.81 35.12
CA TYR A 545 8.86 0.31 34.03
C TYR A 545 8.67 1.31 32.89
N VAL A 546 8.76 2.63 33.13
CA VAL A 546 8.85 3.62 32.03
C VAL A 546 10.07 3.34 31.16
N ALA A 547 11.24 3.08 31.80
CA ALA A 547 12.47 2.73 31.06
C ALA A 547 12.31 1.41 30.30
N MET A 548 11.75 0.37 30.95
CA MET A 548 11.56 -0.96 30.35
C MET A 548 10.59 -0.91 29.16
N ALA A 549 9.46 -0.20 29.30
CA ALA A 549 8.50 -0.01 28.23
C ALA A 549 9.12 0.78 27.06
N SER A 550 9.83 1.87 27.36
CA SER A 550 10.54 2.65 26.34
C SER A 550 11.56 1.81 25.58
N TYR A 551 12.31 0.96 26.29
CA TYR A 551 13.29 0.07 25.65
C TYR A 551 12.64 -1.01 24.80
N PHE A 552 11.52 -1.60 25.27
CA PHE A 552 10.74 -2.58 24.51
C PHE A 552 10.22 -1.97 23.19
N TRP A 553 9.57 -0.79 23.27
CA TRP A 553 9.03 -0.11 22.09
C TRP A 553 10.14 0.42 21.16
N PHE A 554 11.28 0.80 21.70
CA PHE A 554 12.46 1.16 20.89
C PHE A 554 12.95 -0.03 20.05
N LEU A 555 13.09 -1.22 20.65
CA LEU A 555 13.50 -2.43 19.94
C LEU A 555 12.44 -2.88 18.92
N TRP A 556 11.17 -2.80 19.30
CA TRP A 556 10.08 -3.04 18.38
C TRP A 556 10.13 -2.06 17.18
N GLY A 557 10.37 -0.79 17.45
CA GLY A 557 10.53 0.25 16.43
C GLY A 557 11.70 -0.03 15.48
N LEU A 558 12.87 -0.41 16.01
CA LEU A 558 14.01 -0.83 15.21
C LEU A 558 13.68 -2.03 14.32
N TYR A 559 12.93 -2.99 14.84
CA TYR A 559 12.46 -4.14 14.05
C TYR A 559 11.49 -3.72 12.93
N GLN A 560 10.59 -2.77 13.18
CA GLN A 560 9.73 -2.21 12.13
C GLN A 560 10.56 -1.49 11.06
N GLU A 561 11.55 -0.68 11.44
CA GLU A 561 12.46 -0.03 10.49
C GLU A 561 13.25 -1.06 9.65
N ALA A 562 13.72 -2.15 10.27
CA ALA A 562 14.35 -3.27 9.53
C ALA A 562 13.39 -3.93 8.52
N CYS A 563 12.08 -3.91 8.82
CA CYS A 563 11.02 -4.37 7.92
C CYS A 563 10.53 -3.26 6.95
N ALA A 564 11.27 -2.14 6.86
CA ALA A 564 10.95 -0.98 6.04
C ALA A 564 9.59 -0.31 6.36
N LYS A 565 9.16 -0.39 7.62
CA LYS A 565 8.00 0.31 8.17
C LYS A 565 8.50 1.41 9.11
N HIS A 566 8.29 2.66 8.73
CA HIS A 566 8.80 3.80 9.50
C HIS A 566 7.89 4.13 10.69
N VAL A 567 8.49 4.22 11.87
CA VAL A 567 7.80 4.58 13.13
C VAL A 567 7.94 6.06 13.51
N GLY A 568 8.64 6.84 12.69
CA GLY A 568 8.76 8.28 12.86
C GLY A 568 9.54 8.70 14.11
N GLU A 569 9.10 9.79 14.74
CA GLU A 569 9.78 10.42 15.87
C GLU A 569 9.75 9.57 17.16
N TYR A 570 8.79 8.65 17.28
CA TYR A 570 8.68 7.77 18.46
C TYR A 570 9.96 6.95 18.69
N LEU A 571 10.67 6.56 17.64
CA LEU A 571 11.91 5.81 17.78
C LEU A 571 12.94 6.58 18.64
N TYR A 572 13.05 7.89 18.41
CA TYR A 572 13.95 8.75 19.19
C TYR A 572 13.43 9.01 20.60
N ILE A 573 12.13 9.20 20.78
CA ILE A 573 11.49 9.43 22.07
C ILE A 573 11.71 8.21 22.97
N TRP A 574 11.43 7.01 22.49
CA TRP A 574 11.63 5.76 23.25
C TRP A 574 13.10 5.53 23.62
N TYR A 575 14.03 5.79 22.70
CA TYR A 575 15.47 5.72 23.00
C TYR A 575 15.86 6.69 24.13
N LYS A 576 15.45 7.94 24.03
CA LYS A 576 15.71 8.98 25.01
C LYS A 576 15.16 8.60 26.38
N TYR A 577 13.91 8.15 26.43
CA TYR A 577 13.24 7.79 27.68
C TYR A 577 13.80 6.53 28.31
N ALA A 578 14.18 5.52 27.53
CA ALA A 578 14.85 4.35 28.03
C ALA A 578 16.12 4.72 28.81
N LYS A 579 16.97 5.60 28.26
CA LYS A 579 18.19 6.09 28.95
C LYS A 579 17.88 6.92 30.19
N GLN A 580 17.03 7.92 30.05
CA GLN A 580 16.72 8.89 31.11
C GLN A 580 16.09 8.21 32.31
N TYR A 581 15.06 7.40 32.10
CA TYR A 581 14.32 6.76 33.19
C TYR A 581 15.07 5.57 33.78
N ALA A 582 15.92 4.86 33.01
CA ALA A 582 16.78 3.82 33.56
C ALA A 582 17.78 4.39 34.57
N GLN A 583 18.43 5.50 34.22
CA GLN A 583 19.35 6.17 35.13
C GLN A 583 18.63 6.67 36.37
N LEU A 584 17.49 7.33 36.21
CA LEU A 584 16.71 7.86 37.33
C LEU A 584 16.24 6.75 38.28
N ALA A 585 15.75 5.64 37.77
CA ALA A 585 15.30 4.51 38.56
C ALA A 585 16.48 3.85 39.33
N LEU A 586 17.62 3.62 38.66
CA LEU A 586 18.81 3.04 39.28
C LEU A 586 19.34 3.93 40.43
N GLU A 587 19.42 5.25 40.22
CA GLU A 587 19.82 6.20 41.28
C GLU A 587 18.90 6.11 42.51
N ARG A 588 17.60 5.91 42.31
CA ARG A 588 16.66 5.74 43.43
C ARG A 588 16.81 4.39 44.14
N TYR A 589 17.11 3.31 43.43
CA TYR A 589 17.46 2.02 44.04
C TYR A 589 18.70 2.13 44.89
N ASP A 590 19.75 2.77 44.39
CA ASP A 590 21.04 2.91 45.13
C ASP A 590 20.91 3.83 46.36
N GLN A 591 20.09 4.87 46.31
CA GLN A 591 19.81 5.74 47.46
C GLN A 591 19.14 4.98 48.61
N GLU A 592 18.16 4.11 48.35
CA GLU A 592 17.53 3.34 49.41
C GLU A 592 18.44 2.28 50.05
N GLU A 593 19.31 1.63 49.24
CA GLU A 593 20.32 0.70 49.75
C GLU A 593 21.37 1.40 50.66
N ALA A 594 21.67 2.66 50.37
CA ALA A 594 22.59 3.45 51.19
C ALA A 594 22.01 3.85 52.56
N PHE A 595 20.67 3.83 52.73
CA PHE A 595 19.95 4.17 53.96
C PHE A 595 19.38 2.95 54.68
N ALA A 596 19.44 1.73 54.10
CA ALA A 596 19.03 0.47 54.69
C ALA A 596 20.19 -0.24 55.39
#